data_9ecb18dee22818d9006632b7188f0dc0
#
_entry.id   9ecb18dee22818d9006632b7188f0dc0
#
_cell.length_a   1.000
_cell.length_b   1.000
_cell.length_c   1.000
_cell.angle_alpha   90.00
_cell.angle_beta   90.00
_cell.angle_gamma   90.00
#
_symmetry.space_group_name_H-M   'P 1'
#
loop_
_entity.id
_entity.type
_entity.pdbx_description
1 polymer ?
#
loop_
_entity_poly.entity_id
_entity_poly.type
_entity_poly.pdbx_seq_one_letter_code
_entity_poly.pdbx_strand_id
1 'polypeptide(L)'
;MARERDDDACPGALQTHQAADGELARVRLPGGVLTAAQLDALANAATEFGTATLELTSRANLQIRGIRDTGAVAAALAEAGLLPSPTHERVRNILASPLSGRHGGVCDTRDLAHALDSALQRDPDLVRLPGRFVFGIDDGRGDISGLGTDVGVHVLDAHTVALLLAGRDTGVRVPLHDAVDELLRVARRFTEIRGTAWRVGELADPAELLGQREPTAPPGKTWPASVRPPVGWIEQDDGRIALGAAVPLGVLDARVAQYLAAVQAPLAVTPWRSVLLFDLDEGVADVALRVLAPLGLIFD
;
A
#
# COMPACT_ATOMS: atom_id res chain seq x y z
N MET A 1 -22.73 -11.83 -14.81
CA MET A 1 -22.26 -13.23 -14.82
C MET A 1 -21.78 -13.57 -13.43
N ALA A 2 -22.33 -14.61 -12.80
CA ALA A 2 -21.83 -15.10 -11.52
C ALA A 2 -20.40 -15.64 -11.71
N ARG A 3 -19.49 -15.34 -10.76
CA ARG A 3 -18.13 -15.85 -10.80
C ARG A 3 -18.13 -17.34 -10.44
N GLU A 4 -17.34 -18.14 -11.16
CA GLU A 4 -17.20 -19.58 -10.93
C GLU A 4 -16.15 -19.93 -9.85
N ARG A 5 -15.34 -18.95 -9.41
CA ARG A 5 -14.25 -19.15 -8.44
C ARG A 5 -14.43 -18.28 -7.22
N ASP A 6 -14.37 -18.90 -6.04
CA ASP A 6 -14.39 -18.22 -4.75
C ASP A 6 -13.10 -17.43 -4.47
N ASP A 7 -11.95 -17.99 -4.86
CA ASP A 7 -10.66 -17.35 -4.68
C ASP A 7 -10.27 -16.49 -5.88
N ASP A 8 -9.80 -15.27 -5.60
CA ASP A 8 -9.22 -14.44 -6.62
C ASP A 8 -7.78 -14.92 -6.98
N ALA A 9 -7.40 -14.72 -8.25
CA ALA A 9 -6.07 -15.07 -8.76
C ALA A 9 -5.02 -13.99 -8.45
N CYS A 10 -5.19 -13.20 -7.39
CA CYS A 10 -4.23 -12.16 -7.04
C CYS A 10 -2.94 -12.80 -6.54
N PRO A 11 -1.78 -12.55 -7.18
CA PRO A 11 -0.54 -13.20 -6.78
C PRO A 11 -0.06 -12.72 -5.41
N GLY A 12 0.65 -13.60 -4.73
CA GLY A 12 1.53 -13.33 -3.61
C GLY A 12 2.97 -13.61 -4.01
N ALA A 13 3.83 -13.83 -3.03
CA ALA A 13 5.20 -14.27 -3.23
C ALA A 13 5.31 -15.80 -3.13
N LEU A 14 4.48 -16.44 -2.29
CA LEU A 14 4.38 -17.90 -2.15
C LEU A 14 3.41 -18.51 -3.18
N GLN A 15 2.35 -17.78 -3.53
CA GLN A 15 1.41 -18.15 -4.58
C GLN A 15 1.61 -17.22 -5.78
N THR A 16 2.55 -17.58 -6.63
CA THR A 16 2.84 -16.84 -7.85
C THR A 16 1.71 -16.97 -8.88
N HIS A 17 1.73 -16.14 -9.89
CA HIS A 17 0.80 -16.18 -11.02
C HIS A 17 1.55 -16.41 -12.31
N GLN A 18 1.17 -17.42 -13.06
CA GLN A 18 1.72 -17.69 -14.38
C GLN A 18 1.28 -16.59 -15.36
N ALA A 19 2.21 -15.78 -15.82
CA ALA A 19 2.05 -14.78 -16.86
C ALA A 19 2.71 -15.23 -18.17
N ALA A 20 2.54 -14.46 -19.25
CA ALA A 20 3.10 -14.81 -20.55
C ALA A 20 4.64 -14.80 -20.58
N ASP A 21 5.24 -14.01 -19.72
CA ASP A 21 6.69 -13.80 -19.58
C ASP A 21 7.33 -14.63 -18.44
N GLY A 22 6.56 -15.53 -17.81
CA GLY A 22 6.99 -16.37 -16.69
C GLY A 22 6.16 -16.16 -15.43
N GLU A 23 6.63 -16.69 -14.31
CA GLU A 23 5.96 -16.52 -13.02
C GLU A 23 6.09 -15.07 -12.51
N LEU A 24 5.04 -14.60 -11.83
CA LEU A 24 4.94 -13.28 -11.24
C LEU A 24 4.71 -13.41 -9.73
N ALA A 25 5.55 -12.77 -8.93
CA ALA A 25 5.37 -12.60 -7.50
C ALA A 25 5.00 -11.15 -7.15
N ARG A 26 4.13 -10.98 -6.17
CA ARG A 26 3.77 -9.66 -5.65
C ARG A 26 4.09 -9.56 -4.18
N VAL A 27 4.88 -8.57 -3.84
CA VAL A 27 5.30 -8.25 -2.47
C VAL A 27 4.41 -7.16 -1.92
N ARG A 28 3.76 -7.44 -0.78
CA ARG A 28 2.89 -6.48 -0.10
C ARG A 28 3.71 -5.58 0.79
N LEU A 29 3.51 -4.27 0.60
CA LEU A 29 4.16 -3.21 1.35
C LEU A 29 3.07 -2.38 2.06
N PRO A 30 2.71 -2.71 3.31
CA PRO A 30 1.72 -1.95 4.06
C PRO A 30 2.10 -0.47 4.15
N GLY A 31 1.20 0.43 3.73
CA GLY A 31 1.50 1.85 3.59
C GLY A 31 2.50 2.19 2.48
N GLY A 32 2.92 1.23 1.66
CA GLY A 32 3.95 1.39 0.63
C GLY A 32 5.38 1.47 1.18
N VAL A 33 5.57 1.35 2.49
CA VAL A 33 6.85 1.61 3.17
C VAL A 33 7.80 0.43 3.05
N LEU A 34 9.08 0.73 2.83
CA LEU A 34 10.17 -0.26 2.86
C LEU A 34 11.48 0.41 3.28
N THR A 35 12.42 -0.40 3.76
CA THR A 35 13.78 0.06 4.06
C THR A 35 14.67 -0.01 2.83
N ALA A 36 15.81 0.70 2.86
CA ALA A 36 16.84 0.61 1.84
C ALA A 36 17.34 -0.84 1.64
N ALA A 37 17.56 -1.58 2.72
CA ALA A 37 17.97 -2.98 2.67
C ALA A 37 16.92 -3.89 2.01
N GLN A 38 15.63 -3.65 2.27
CA GLN A 38 14.54 -4.38 1.63
C GLN A 38 14.44 -4.09 0.13
N LEU A 39 14.65 -2.83 -0.28
CA LEU A 39 14.66 -2.47 -1.71
C LEU A 39 15.86 -3.10 -2.43
N ASP A 40 17.03 -3.12 -1.80
CA ASP A 40 18.23 -3.78 -2.35
C ASP A 40 18.01 -5.29 -2.50
N ALA A 41 17.43 -5.96 -1.48
CA ALA A 41 17.11 -7.38 -1.55
C ALA A 41 16.11 -7.70 -2.69
N LEU A 42 15.09 -6.85 -2.90
CA LEU A 42 14.14 -6.97 -4.01
C LEU A 42 14.83 -6.81 -5.37
N ALA A 43 15.72 -5.83 -5.49
CA ALA A 43 16.49 -5.58 -6.71
C ALA A 43 17.43 -6.77 -7.05
N ASN A 44 18.10 -7.31 -6.04
CA ASN A 44 18.96 -8.49 -6.18
C ASN A 44 18.14 -9.72 -6.59
N ALA A 45 17.00 -9.99 -5.93
CA ALA A 45 16.13 -11.10 -6.29
C ALA A 45 15.55 -10.96 -7.73
N ALA A 46 15.19 -9.74 -8.15
CA ALA A 46 14.73 -9.48 -9.51
C ALA A 46 15.84 -9.69 -10.55
N THR A 47 17.08 -9.34 -10.23
CA THR A 47 18.24 -9.51 -11.10
C THR A 47 18.62 -10.98 -11.24
N GLU A 48 18.68 -11.70 -10.14
CA GLU A 48 19.15 -13.08 -10.12
C GLU A 48 18.10 -14.07 -10.66
N PHE A 49 16.83 -13.88 -10.30
CA PHE A 49 15.76 -14.85 -10.56
C PHE A 49 14.67 -14.37 -11.53
N GLY A 50 14.63 -13.09 -11.89
CA GLY A 50 13.59 -12.49 -12.73
C GLY A 50 14.12 -11.79 -13.97
N THR A 51 13.42 -10.70 -14.37
CA THR A 51 13.72 -9.86 -15.54
C THR A 51 14.61 -8.66 -15.21
N ALA A 52 15.21 -8.59 -14.03
CA ALA A 52 15.98 -7.45 -13.52
C ALA A 52 15.17 -6.14 -13.45
N THR A 53 13.85 -6.25 -13.23
CA THR A 53 12.94 -5.09 -13.06
C THR A 53 11.99 -5.33 -11.90
N LEU A 54 11.55 -4.23 -11.28
CA LEU A 54 10.50 -4.18 -10.28
C LEU A 54 9.32 -3.39 -10.84
N GLU A 55 8.11 -3.92 -10.79
CA GLU A 55 6.92 -3.19 -11.21
C GLU A 55 6.18 -2.60 -10.01
N LEU A 56 5.94 -1.29 -10.04
CA LEU A 56 5.15 -0.57 -9.07
C LEU A 56 3.66 -0.74 -9.38
N THR A 57 2.87 -1.06 -8.37
CA THR A 57 1.43 -1.27 -8.55
C THR A 57 0.60 -0.09 -8.04
N SER A 58 -0.65 0.02 -8.52
CA SER A 58 -1.62 1.01 -8.00
C SER A 58 -2.06 0.76 -6.56
N ARG A 59 -1.52 -0.26 -5.89
CA ARG A 59 -1.74 -0.55 -4.47
C ARG A 59 -0.47 -0.36 -3.65
N ALA A 60 0.45 0.46 -4.15
CA ALA A 60 1.73 0.73 -3.47
C ALA A 60 2.53 -0.54 -3.13
N ASN A 61 2.42 -1.58 -3.95
CA ASN A 61 3.16 -2.84 -3.82
C ASN A 61 4.18 -2.96 -4.96
N LEU A 62 5.13 -3.88 -4.81
CA LEU A 62 6.10 -4.23 -5.86
C LEU A 62 5.83 -5.62 -6.43
N GLN A 63 6.19 -5.82 -7.69
CA GLN A 63 6.13 -7.11 -8.37
C GLN A 63 7.48 -7.44 -8.98
N ILE A 64 7.85 -8.73 -8.92
CA ILE A 64 8.94 -9.32 -9.70
C ILE A 64 8.30 -10.20 -10.78
N ARG A 65 8.76 -10.06 -12.02
CA ARG A 65 8.25 -10.82 -13.17
C ARG A 65 9.31 -11.72 -13.80
N GLY A 66 8.82 -12.65 -14.65
CA GLY A 66 9.68 -13.56 -15.37
C GLY A 66 10.52 -14.44 -14.45
N ILE A 67 9.96 -14.81 -13.30
CA ILE A 67 10.65 -15.58 -12.26
C ILE A 67 10.90 -16.99 -12.76
N ARG A 68 12.16 -17.41 -12.63
CA ARG A 68 12.66 -18.75 -13.02
C ARG A 68 12.73 -19.72 -11.85
N ASP A 69 12.91 -19.19 -10.63
CA ASP A 69 12.94 -19.95 -9.37
C ASP A 69 12.13 -19.23 -8.31
N THR A 70 10.86 -19.64 -8.16
CA THR A 70 9.92 -19.06 -7.20
C THR A 70 10.31 -19.34 -5.76
N GLY A 71 10.93 -20.47 -5.49
CA GLY A 71 11.42 -20.86 -4.16
C GLY A 71 12.56 -19.96 -3.69
N ALA A 72 13.53 -19.69 -4.57
CA ALA A 72 14.62 -18.79 -4.27
C ALA A 72 14.15 -17.33 -4.02
N VAL A 73 13.21 -16.83 -4.84
CA VAL A 73 12.60 -15.52 -4.62
C VAL A 73 11.88 -15.48 -3.27
N ALA A 74 11.05 -16.47 -2.94
CA ALA A 74 10.35 -16.51 -1.66
C ALA A 74 11.32 -16.54 -0.47
N ALA A 75 12.41 -17.31 -0.55
CA ALA A 75 13.44 -17.36 0.48
C ALA A 75 14.13 -15.99 0.67
N ALA A 76 14.54 -15.34 -0.40
CA ALA A 76 15.17 -14.01 -0.36
C ALA A 76 14.22 -12.95 0.26
N LEU A 77 12.94 -12.99 -0.11
CA LEU A 77 11.93 -12.09 0.46
C LEU A 77 11.66 -12.35 1.94
N ALA A 78 11.68 -13.62 2.36
CA ALA A 78 11.52 -13.98 3.77
C ALA A 78 12.72 -13.51 4.60
N GLU A 79 13.95 -13.69 4.11
CA GLU A 79 15.18 -13.21 4.75
C GLU A 79 15.18 -11.67 4.90
N ALA A 80 14.67 -10.96 3.91
CA ALA A 80 14.51 -9.50 3.96
C ALA A 80 13.34 -9.03 4.86
N GLY A 81 12.59 -9.95 5.51
CA GLY A 81 11.44 -9.61 6.34
C GLY A 81 10.21 -9.13 5.56
N LEU A 82 10.15 -9.40 4.25
CA LEU A 82 9.04 -9.01 3.37
C LEU A 82 7.89 -10.04 3.34
N LEU A 83 8.10 -11.21 3.93
CA LEU A 83 7.09 -12.26 4.12
C LEU A 83 6.90 -12.59 5.62
N PRO A 84 6.42 -11.63 6.43
CA PRO A 84 6.32 -11.82 7.88
C PRO A 84 5.25 -12.85 8.29
N SER A 85 4.28 -13.14 7.41
CA SER A 85 3.23 -14.15 7.63
C SER A 85 2.92 -14.87 6.32
N PRO A 86 3.28 -16.16 6.19
CA PRO A 86 2.99 -16.94 4.98
C PRO A 86 1.50 -17.06 4.67
N THR A 87 0.65 -17.09 5.68
CA THR A 87 -0.80 -17.26 5.52
C THR A 87 -1.51 -15.97 5.13
N HIS A 88 -0.99 -14.80 5.54
CA HIS A 88 -1.60 -13.49 5.29
C HIS A 88 -0.93 -12.70 4.15
N GLU A 89 0.04 -13.26 3.46
CA GLU A 89 0.86 -12.51 2.48
C GLU A 89 0.02 -11.80 1.39
N ARG A 90 -1.10 -12.40 0.97
CA ARG A 90 -1.94 -11.89 -0.11
C ARG A 90 -2.91 -10.79 0.32
N VAL A 91 -3.26 -10.74 1.61
CA VAL A 91 -4.36 -9.90 2.12
C VAL A 91 -3.90 -8.57 2.73
N ARG A 92 -2.58 -8.37 2.88
CA ARG A 92 -1.95 -7.19 3.48
C ARG A 92 -1.90 -5.97 2.55
N ASN A 93 -3.00 -5.69 1.81
CA ASN A 93 -3.07 -4.50 0.97
C ASN A 93 -3.56 -3.30 1.79
N ILE A 94 -2.65 -2.51 2.31
CA ILE A 94 -2.91 -1.32 3.12
C ILE A 94 -2.34 -0.11 2.38
N LEU A 95 -3.21 0.79 1.94
CA LEU A 95 -2.83 2.10 1.42
C LEU A 95 -2.83 3.11 2.57
N ALA A 96 -1.81 3.94 2.65
CA ALA A 96 -1.74 5.04 3.58
C ALA A 96 -1.21 6.30 2.89
N SER A 97 -1.56 7.47 3.42
CA SER A 97 -1.04 8.77 2.93
C SER A 97 0.48 8.78 3.01
N PRO A 98 1.21 8.81 1.89
CA PRO A 98 2.64 8.52 1.88
C PRO A 98 3.49 9.61 2.55
N LEU A 99 2.98 10.84 2.65
CA LEU A 99 3.65 11.96 3.31
C LEU A 99 3.19 12.17 4.77
N SER A 100 2.37 11.25 5.30
CA SER A 100 1.84 11.36 6.66
C SER A 100 2.96 11.45 7.70
N GLY A 101 2.82 12.40 8.63
CA GLY A 101 3.80 12.67 9.67
C GLY A 101 5.12 13.27 9.17
N ARG A 102 5.16 13.72 7.89
CA ARG A 102 6.34 14.38 7.29
C ARG A 102 6.01 15.71 6.65
N HIS A 103 4.89 15.80 5.94
CA HIS A 103 4.49 17.03 5.27
C HIS A 103 2.97 17.13 5.22
N GLY A 104 2.41 18.14 5.87
CA GLY A 104 0.97 18.37 5.89
C GLY A 104 0.17 17.21 6.48
N GLY A 105 -1.14 17.16 6.16
CA GLY A 105 -2.08 16.23 6.80
C GLY A 105 -2.60 16.76 8.14
N VAL A 106 -3.56 16.05 8.73
CA VAL A 106 -4.18 16.44 10.00
C VAL A 106 -3.44 15.84 11.18
N CYS A 107 -2.99 14.59 11.04
CA CYS A 107 -2.14 13.92 12.02
C CYS A 107 -1.26 12.83 11.37
N ASP A 108 -0.25 12.38 12.11
CA ASP A 108 0.59 11.25 11.70
C ASP A 108 -0.18 9.93 11.83
N THR A 109 -0.32 9.20 10.74
CA THR A 109 -1.01 7.91 10.67
C THR A 109 -0.08 6.72 10.40
N ARG A 110 1.23 6.91 10.44
CA ARG A 110 2.22 5.85 10.14
C ARG A 110 2.09 4.67 11.11
N ASP A 111 1.95 4.95 12.40
CA ASP A 111 1.77 3.93 13.42
C ASP A 111 0.43 3.18 13.25
N LEU A 112 -0.59 3.84 12.73
CA LEU A 112 -1.89 3.21 12.45
C LEU A 112 -1.75 2.14 11.34
N ALA A 113 -0.99 2.42 10.29
CA ALA A 113 -0.73 1.46 9.22
C ALA A 113 0.05 0.24 9.72
N HIS A 114 1.06 0.44 10.56
CA HIS A 114 1.82 -0.65 11.21
C HIS A 114 0.96 -1.47 12.17
N ALA A 115 0.14 -0.79 12.97
CA ALA A 115 -0.78 -1.46 13.91
C ALA A 115 -1.83 -2.30 13.18
N LEU A 116 -2.38 -1.77 12.07
CA LEU A 116 -3.34 -2.51 11.23
C LEU A 116 -2.69 -3.76 10.62
N ASP A 117 -1.50 -3.65 10.03
CA ASP A 117 -0.78 -4.78 9.45
C ASP A 117 -0.48 -5.86 10.51
N SER A 118 0.01 -5.44 11.68
CA SER A 118 0.31 -6.35 12.78
C SER A 118 -0.94 -7.04 13.33
N ALA A 119 -2.05 -6.33 13.44
CA ALA A 119 -3.30 -6.88 13.96
C ALA A 119 -3.96 -7.82 12.93
N LEU A 120 -3.92 -7.47 11.64
CA LEU A 120 -4.40 -8.32 10.54
C LEU A 120 -3.68 -9.67 10.52
N GLN A 121 -2.35 -9.69 10.69
CA GLN A 121 -1.56 -10.93 10.70
C GLN A 121 -1.84 -11.84 11.91
N ARG A 122 -2.34 -11.29 13.01
CA ARG A 122 -2.73 -12.09 14.20
C ARG A 122 -4.14 -12.66 14.12
N ASP A 123 -4.94 -12.25 13.15
CA ASP A 123 -6.33 -12.66 13.01
C ASP A 123 -6.48 -13.81 12.00
N PRO A 124 -6.68 -15.06 12.46
CA PRO A 124 -6.75 -16.23 11.58
C PRO A 124 -7.95 -16.20 10.62
N ASP A 125 -9.01 -15.46 10.93
CA ASP A 125 -10.19 -15.36 10.07
C ASP A 125 -9.94 -14.49 8.85
N LEU A 126 -9.03 -13.53 8.93
CA LEU A 126 -8.72 -12.60 7.85
C LEU A 126 -7.84 -13.19 6.74
N VAL A 127 -7.30 -14.40 6.92
CA VAL A 127 -6.69 -15.18 5.82
C VAL A 127 -7.69 -15.39 4.66
N ARG A 128 -9.00 -15.43 4.97
CA ARG A 128 -10.09 -15.64 3.99
C ARG A 128 -10.45 -14.37 3.18
N LEU A 129 -9.84 -13.24 3.46
CA LEU A 129 -10.02 -12.04 2.65
C LEU A 129 -9.51 -12.30 1.21
N PRO A 130 -10.22 -11.80 0.20
CA PRO A 130 -9.68 -11.82 -1.16
C PRO A 130 -8.38 -10.99 -1.25
N GLY A 131 -7.40 -11.44 -2.00
CA GLY A 131 -6.16 -10.68 -2.25
C GLY A 131 -6.38 -9.36 -3.00
N ARG A 132 -7.63 -9.09 -3.43
CA ARG A 132 -8.07 -7.81 -4.01
C ARG A 132 -8.63 -6.84 -2.98
N PHE A 133 -8.95 -7.28 -1.78
CA PHE A 133 -9.44 -6.42 -0.71
C PHE A 133 -8.36 -5.42 -0.30
N VAL A 134 -8.73 -4.15 -0.12
CA VAL A 134 -7.79 -3.05 0.15
C VAL A 134 -8.28 -2.22 1.31
N PHE A 135 -7.41 -2.04 2.30
CA PHE A 135 -7.59 -1.08 3.38
C PHE A 135 -7.07 0.30 2.97
N GLY A 136 -7.66 1.38 3.50
CA GLY A 136 -7.22 2.75 3.27
C GLY A 136 -7.09 3.53 4.57
N ILE A 137 -5.99 4.26 4.72
CA ILE A 137 -5.74 5.17 5.84
C ILE A 137 -5.35 6.53 5.24
N ASP A 138 -6.26 7.50 5.39
CA ASP A 138 -6.06 8.87 4.90
C ASP A 138 -5.83 9.79 6.09
N ASP A 139 -4.74 10.53 6.10
CA ASP A 139 -4.34 11.43 7.16
C ASP A 139 -5.10 12.78 7.16
N GLY A 140 -6.20 12.84 6.42
CA GLY A 140 -7.07 14.01 6.30
C GLY A 140 -6.83 14.85 5.06
N ARG A 141 -5.79 14.58 4.25
CA ARG A 141 -5.53 15.30 3.00
C ARG A 141 -6.40 14.86 1.82
N GLY A 142 -7.03 13.67 1.89
CA GLY A 142 -7.92 13.16 0.87
C GLY A 142 -7.24 12.42 -0.28
N ASP A 143 -5.96 12.09 -0.16
CA ASP A 143 -5.17 11.43 -1.22
C ASP A 143 -5.47 9.92 -1.33
N ILE A 144 -5.80 9.27 -0.23
CA ILE A 144 -6.15 7.84 -0.18
C ILE A 144 -7.66 7.61 -0.26
N SER A 145 -8.46 8.47 0.37
CA SER A 145 -9.92 8.32 0.43
C SER A 145 -10.58 8.26 -0.95
N GLY A 146 -10.02 8.96 -1.95
CA GLY A 146 -10.49 8.96 -3.33
C GLY A 146 -10.11 7.73 -4.16
N LEU A 147 -9.28 6.80 -3.64
CA LEU A 147 -8.78 5.66 -4.41
C LEU A 147 -9.72 4.44 -4.40
N GLY A 148 -10.90 4.54 -3.79
CA GLY A 148 -11.90 3.47 -3.80
C GLY A 148 -11.44 2.21 -3.06
N THR A 149 -10.85 2.36 -1.88
CA THR A 149 -10.51 1.27 -0.97
C THR A 149 -11.77 0.56 -0.48
N ASP A 150 -11.68 -0.71 -0.07
CA ASP A 150 -12.83 -1.48 0.39
C ASP A 150 -13.35 -0.99 1.73
N VAL A 151 -12.46 -0.88 2.68
CA VAL A 151 -12.70 -0.24 3.96
C VAL A 151 -11.58 0.74 4.25
N GLY A 152 -11.91 1.90 4.78
CA GLY A 152 -10.90 2.92 5.08
C GLY A 152 -11.31 3.86 6.19
N VAL A 153 -10.35 4.63 6.64
CA VAL A 153 -10.57 5.75 7.54
C VAL A 153 -10.00 7.02 6.93
N HIS A 154 -10.73 8.12 7.11
CA HIS A 154 -10.31 9.47 6.77
C HIS A 154 -10.23 10.28 8.05
N VAL A 155 -9.06 10.80 8.38
CA VAL A 155 -8.86 11.63 9.57
C VAL A 155 -9.59 12.95 9.42
N LEU A 156 -10.42 13.28 10.40
CA LEU A 156 -11.16 14.54 10.44
C LEU A 156 -10.49 15.57 11.34
N ASP A 157 -9.95 15.11 12.46
CA ASP A 157 -9.21 15.88 13.46
C ASP A 157 -8.27 14.94 14.24
N ALA A 158 -7.56 15.47 15.24
CA ALA A 158 -6.58 14.71 16.02
C ALA A 158 -7.14 13.50 16.79
N HIS A 159 -8.47 13.37 16.88
CA HIS A 159 -9.13 12.36 17.72
C HIS A 159 -10.16 11.52 16.97
N THR A 160 -10.60 11.95 15.79
CA THR A 160 -11.78 11.41 15.11
C THR A 160 -11.47 11.07 13.66
N VAL A 161 -11.93 9.89 13.23
CA VAL A 161 -11.92 9.48 11.83
C VAL A 161 -13.33 9.23 11.30
N ALA A 162 -13.55 9.46 10.03
CA ALA A 162 -14.71 8.97 9.30
C ALA A 162 -14.44 7.55 8.80
N LEU A 163 -15.38 6.62 9.02
CA LEU A 163 -15.32 5.28 8.44
C LEU A 163 -15.82 5.32 7.00
N LEU A 164 -15.03 4.74 6.09
CA LEU A 164 -15.34 4.67 4.66
C LEU A 164 -15.63 3.22 4.24
N LEU A 165 -16.64 3.04 3.39
CA LEU A 165 -16.91 1.78 2.68
C LEU A 165 -16.92 2.06 1.17
N ALA A 166 -16.18 1.28 0.41
CA ALA A 166 -16.00 1.43 -1.04
C ALA A 166 -15.68 2.89 -1.45
N GLY A 167 -14.85 3.59 -0.65
CA GLY A 167 -14.46 4.98 -0.87
C GLY A 167 -15.52 6.03 -0.52
N ARG A 168 -16.61 5.67 0.15
CA ARG A 168 -17.70 6.57 0.57
C ARG A 168 -17.75 6.70 2.08
N ASP A 169 -17.96 7.92 2.56
CA ASP A 169 -18.23 8.19 3.98
C ASP A 169 -19.55 7.55 4.40
N THR A 170 -19.49 6.71 5.41
CA THR A 170 -20.66 6.03 5.98
C THR A 170 -21.49 6.92 6.91
N GLY A 171 -20.96 8.09 7.30
CA GLY A 171 -21.50 8.91 8.38
C GLY A 171 -21.09 8.44 9.78
N VAL A 172 -20.49 7.24 9.92
CA VAL A 172 -19.99 6.73 11.20
C VAL A 172 -18.70 7.46 11.56
N ARG A 173 -18.61 7.92 12.81
CA ARG A 173 -17.41 8.53 13.37
C ARG A 173 -16.83 7.61 14.43
N VAL A 174 -15.52 7.43 14.34
CA VAL A 174 -14.77 6.51 15.20
C VAL A 174 -13.65 7.28 15.87
N PRO A 175 -13.38 7.06 17.17
CA PRO A 175 -12.16 7.57 17.78
C PRO A 175 -10.92 7.06 17.05
N LEU A 176 -9.93 7.93 16.83
CA LEU A 176 -8.71 7.56 16.10
C LEU A 176 -8.01 6.32 16.67
N HIS A 177 -8.00 6.18 18.00
CA HIS A 177 -7.38 5.04 18.68
C HIS A 177 -8.13 3.70 18.47
N ASP A 178 -9.43 3.75 18.10
CA ASP A 178 -10.23 2.54 17.79
C ASP A 178 -10.25 2.22 16.29
N ALA A 179 -9.59 3.02 15.46
CA ALA A 179 -9.65 2.90 14.00
C ALA A 179 -9.23 1.51 13.49
N VAL A 180 -8.16 0.92 14.06
CA VAL A 180 -7.68 -0.41 13.67
C VAL A 180 -8.73 -1.48 13.96
N ASP A 181 -9.28 -1.49 15.16
CA ASP A 181 -10.28 -2.48 15.60
C ASP A 181 -11.53 -2.39 14.73
N GLU A 182 -11.93 -1.17 14.38
CA GLU A 182 -13.10 -0.94 13.51
C GLU A 182 -12.85 -1.42 12.08
N LEU A 183 -11.67 -1.15 11.51
CA LEU A 183 -11.29 -1.65 10.18
C LEU A 183 -11.30 -3.18 10.14
N LEU A 184 -10.75 -3.83 11.16
CA LEU A 184 -10.74 -5.30 11.26
C LEU A 184 -12.13 -5.87 11.51
N ARG A 185 -12.98 -5.21 12.31
CA ARG A 185 -14.38 -5.59 12.52
C ARG A 185 -15.14 -5.64 11.20
N VAL A 186 -15.01 -4.59 10.39
CA VAL A 186 -15.65 -4.51 9.07
C VAL A 186 -15.10 -5.60 8.14
N ALA A 187 -13.78 -5.82 8.14
CA ALA A 187 -13.15 -6.84 7.32
C ALA A 187 -13.60 -8.27 7.70
N ARG A 188 -13.72 -8.58 9.00
CA ARG A 188 -14.30 -9.87 9.46
C ARG A 188 -15.74 -10.02 8.97
N ARG A 189 -16.57 -8.98 9.17
CA ARG A 189 -17.95 -9.00 8.69
C ARG A 189 -18.03 -9.21 7.19
N PHE A 190 -17.13 -8.59 6.43
CA PHE A 190 -17.05 -8.83 4.99
C PHE A 190 -16.77 -10.31 4.67
N THR A 191 -15.84 -10.98 5.36
CA THR A 191 -15.56 -12.42 5.11
C THR A 191 -16.77 -13.31 5.41
N GLU A 192 -17.68 -12.90 6.30
CA GLU A 192 -18.90 -13.65 6.64
C GLU A 192 -19.98 -13.51 5.57
N ILE A 193 -20.18 -12.31 5.01
CA ILE A 193 -21.34 -12.00 4.15
C ILE A 193 -20.99 -11.88 2.65
N ARG A 194 -19.70 -11.88 2.29
CA ARG A 194 -19.25 -11.56 0.91
C ARG A 194 -19.78 -12.50 -0.17
N GLY A 195 -20.18 -13.74 0.17
CA GLY A 195 -20.46 -14.75 -0.85
C GLY A 195 -19.29 -14.87 -1.83
N THR A 196 -19.53 -14.60 -3.11
CA THR A 196 -18.51 -14.60 -4.19
C THR A 196 -17.89 -13.22 -4.45
N ALA A 197 -18.23 -12.19 -3.67
CA ALA A 197 -17.68 -10.84 -3.83
C ALA A 197 -16.20 -10.80 -3.42
N TRP A 198 -15.38 -10.08 -4.20
CA TRP A 198 -13.97 -9.85 -3.91
C TRP A 198 -13.71 -8.43 -3.39
N ARG A 199 -14.67 -7.54 -3.56
CA ARG A 199 -14.62 -6.14 -3.17
C ARG A 199 -15.92 -5.73 -2.47
N VAL A 200 -15.83 -4.79 -1.54
CA VAL A 200 -17.01 -4.25 -0.83
C VAL A 200 -18.02 -3.63 -1.80
N GLY A 201 -17.56 -2.94 -2.82
CA GLY A 201 -18.43 -2.36 -3.85
C GLY A 201 -19.18 -3.37 -4.72
N GLU A 202 -18.96 -4.68 -4.55
CA GLU A 202 -19.67 -5.76 -5.24
C GLU A 202 -20.83 -6.34 -4.41
N LEU A 203 -20.93 -5.95 -3.13
CA LEU A 203 -22.06 -6.33 -2.28
C LEU A 203 -23.33 -5.60 -2.73
N ALA A 204 -24.48 -6.27 -2.58
CA ALA A 204 -25.78 -5.66 -2.87
C ALA A 204 -26.07 -4.47 -1.97
N ASP A 205 -25.72 -4.59 -0.69
CA ASP A 205 -25.79 -3.50 0.29
C ASP A 205 -24.52 -3.49 1.15
N PRO A 206 -23.56 -2.61 0.84
CA PRO A 206 -22.36 -2.43 1.69
C PRO A 206 -22.67 -1.97 3.13
N ALA A 207 -23.84 -1.35 3.39
CA ALA A 207 -24.17 -0.88 4.73
C ALA A 207 -24.38 -2.02 5.73
N GLU A 208 -24.64 -3.25 5.29
CA GLU A 208 -24.70 -4.43 6.17
C GLU A 208 -23.37 -4.69 6.93
N LEU A 209 -22.26 -4.15 6.44
CA LEU A 209 -20.95 -4.23 7.10
C LEU A 209 -20.88 -3.37 8.37
N LEU A 210 -21.72 -2.37 8.48
CA LEU A 210 -21.75 -1.48 9.65
C LEU A 210 -22.34 -2.21 10.87
N GLY A 211 -23.21 -3.20 10.67
CA GLY A 211 -23.90 -3.90 11.75
C GLY A 211 -24.79 -2.95 12.54
N GLN A 212 -24.51 -2.80 13.84
CA GLN A 212 -25.27 -1.90 14.74
C GLN A 212 -24.68 -0.49 14.83
N ARG A 213 -23.67 -0.15 14.01
CA ARG A 213 -23.10 1.21 13.98
C ARG A 213 -24.06 2.16 13.27
N GLU A 214 -24.46 3.20 13.97
CA GLU A 214 -25.33 4.23 13.41
C GLU A 214 -24.50 5.44 12.93
N PRO A 215 -24.87 6.04 11.80
CA PRO A 215 -24.26 7.29 11.36
C PRO A 215 -24.52 8.42 12.37
N THR A 216 -23.47 9.16 12.73
CA THR A 216 -23.54 10.36 13.57
C THR A 216 -23.34 11.64 12.78
N ALA A 217 -23.12 11.50 11.45
CA ALA A 217 -23.00 12.60 10.49
C ALA A 217 -23.68 12.20 9.16
N PRO A 218 -23.98 13.14 8.26
CA PRO A 218 -24.52 12.83 6.94
C PRO A 218 -23.61 11.89 6.15
N PRO A 219 -24.11 10.73 5.67
CA PRO A 219 -23.34 9.80 4.87
C PRO A 219 -23.22 10.25 3.41
N GLY A 220 -22.35 9.56 2.64
CA GLY A 220 -22.30 9.66 1.19
C GLY A 220 -21.24 10.62 0.65
N LYS A 221 -20.49 11.34 1.50
CA LYS A 221 -19.37 12.16 1.04
C LYS A 221 -18.33 11.26 0.35
N THR A 222 -17.79 11.76 -0.76
CA THR A 222 -16.69 11.16 -1.50
C THR A 222 -15.55 12.17 -1.68
N TRP A 223 -14.37 11.69 -1.94
CA TRP A 223 -13.19 12.50 -2.26
C TRP A 223 -12.80 12.27 -3.71
N PRO A 224 -12.35 13.31 -4.43
CA PRO A 224 -11.82 13.12 -5.77
C PRO A 224 -10.56 12.24 -5.70
N ALA A 225 -10.41 11.33 -6.67
CA ALA A 225 -9.17 10.58 -6.79
C ALA A 225 -8.02 11.53 -7.14
N SER A 226 -6.97 11.57 -6.32
CA SER A 226 -5.75 12.26 -6.68
C SER A 226 -5.09 11.54 -7.85
N VAL A 227 -4.78 12.27 -8.90
CA VAL A 227 -4.10 11.73 -10.10
C VAL A 227 -2.63 12.16 -10.18
N ARG A 228 -2.20 13.02 -9.27
CA ARG A 228 -0.83 13.53 -9.25
C ARG A 228 -0.03 12.83 -8.17
N PRO A 229 1.07 12.15 -8.54
CA PRO A 229 2.00 11.62 -7.56
C PRO A 229 2.69 12.77 -6.80
N PRO A 230 3.12 12.54 -5.55
CA PRO A 230 4.07 13.41 -4.89
C PRO A 230 5.43 13.25 -5.58
N VAL A 231 5.83 14.24 -6.37
CA VAL A 231 7.06 14.26 -7.18
C VAL A 231 7.79 15.56 -6.93
N GLY A 232 9.11 15.52 -7.02
CA GLY A 232 9.98 16.68 -6.86
C GLY A 232 10.53 16.82 -5.45
N TRP A 233 10.98 18.02 -5.18
CA TRP A 233 11.55 18.43 -3.90
C TRP A 233 10.42 18.85 -2.95
N ILE A 234 10.28 18.14 -1.83
CA ILE A 234 9.21 18.36 -0.84
C ILE A 234 9.86 18.67 0.50
N GLU A 235 9.70 19.86 0.99
CA GLU A 235 10.13 20.22 2.34
C GLU A 235 9.25 19.54 3.38
N GLN A 236 9.86 18.84 4.33
CA GLN A 236 9.16 18.24 5.46
C GLN A 236 8.95 19.25 6.58
N ASP A 237 7.97 19.00 7.44
CA ASP A 237 7.62 19.90 8.54
C ASP A 237 8.74 20.04 9.59
N ASP A 238 9.70 19.10 9.59
CA ASP A 238 10.90 19.10 10.45
C ASP A 238 12.13 19.75 9.79
N GLY A 239 11.98 20.33 8.59
CA GLY A 239 13.04 20.97 7.83
C GLY A 239 13.92 20.03 7.01
N ARG A 240 13.66 18.72 7.03
CA ARG A 240 14.29 17.75 6.13
C ARG A 240 13.59 17.73 4.76
N ILE A 241 14.14 16.95 3.86
CA ILE A 241 13.61 16.84 2.49
C ILE A 241 13.06 15.43 2.25
N ALA A 242 11.87 15.38 1.65
CA ALA A 242 11.39 14.21 0.94
C ALA A 242 11.61 14.43 -0.56
N LEU A 243 12.22 13.46 -1.23
CA LEU A 243 12.48 13.52 -2.66
C LEU A 243 11.58 12.51 -3.37
N GLY A 244 10.61 13.01 -4.13
CA GLY A 244 9.65 12.19 -4.89
C GLY A 244 10.07 12.03 -6.34
N ALA A 245 10.00 10.80 -6.86
CA ALA A 245 10.31 10.50 -8.24
C ALA A 245 9.21 9.66 -8.90
N ALA A 246 8.68 10.11 -10.03
CA ALA A 246 7.83 9.26 -10.85
C ALA A 246 8.67 8.21 -11.58
N VAL A 247 8.15 6.98 -11.61
CA VAL A 247 8.78 5.85 -12.30
C VAL A 247 8.07 5.65 -13.65
N PRO A 248 8.74 5.87 -14.78
CA PRO A 248 8.12 5.71 -16.09
C PRO A 248 7.45 4.35 -16.25
N LEU A 249 6.18 4.35 -16.69
CA LEU A 249 5.35 3.15 -16.83
C LEU A 249 5.21 2.31 -15.54
N GLY A 250 5.73 2.78 -14.41
CA GLY A 250 5.79 2.02 -13.16
C GLY A 250 6.80 0.87 -13.20
N VAL A 251 7.74 0.87 -14.12
CA VAL A 251 8.80 -0.16 -14.26
C VAL A 251 10.13 0.43 -13.80
N LEU A 252 10.63 -0.08 -12.71
CA LEU A 252 11.88 0.32 -12.08
C LEU A 252 12.95 -0.72 -12.39
N ASP A 253 14.00 -0.31 -13.10
CA ASP A 253 15.18 -1.15 -13.32
C ASP A 253 15.84 -1.53 -11.98
N ALA A 254 16.26 -2.78 -11.82
CA ALA A 254 16.84 -3.28 -10.59
C ALA A 254 18.11 -2.49 -10.18
N ARG A 255 18.93 -2.09 -11.15
CA ARG A 255 20.10 -1.25 -10.89
C ARG A 255 19.72 0.14 -10.38
N VAL A 256 18.64 0.74 -10.91
CA VAL A 256 18.13 2.03 -10.42
C VAL A 256 17.58 1.85 -9.00
N ALA A 257 16.90 0.73 -8.71
CA ALA A 257 16.46 0.40 -7.36
C ALA A 257 17.64 0.26 -6.38
N GLN A 258 18.77 -0.32 -6.80
CA GLN A 258 20.00 -0.37 -5.99
C GLN A 258 20.58 1.03 -5.73
N TYR A 259 20.55 1.96 -6.70
CA TYR A 259 20.96 3.35 -6.48
C TYR A 259 20.03 4.08 -5.50
N LEU A 260 18.72 3.85 -5.56
CA LEU A 260 17.78 4.34 -4.55
C LEU A 260 18.09 3.78 -3.16
N ALA A 261 18.37 2.48 -3.06
CA ALA A 261 18.75 1.84 -1.80
C ALA A 261 20.09 2.36 -1.25
N ALA A 262 21.04 2.69 -2.12
CA ALA A 262 22.34 3.24 -1.72
C ALA A 262 22.25 4.59 -1.01
N VAL A 263 21.15 5.32 -1.12
CA VAL A 263 20.91 6.55 -0.34
C VAL A 263 20.74 6.26 1.15
N GLN A 264 20.39 5.01 1.53
CA GLN A 264 20.21 4.55 2.93
C GLN A 264 19.16 5.35 3.71
N ALA A 265 18.15 5.86 3.01
CA ALA A 265 17.03 6.61 3.58
C ALA A 265 15.76 5.73 3.67
N PRO A 266 14.79 6.07 4.53
CA PRO A 266 13.46 5.47 4.47
C PRO A 266 12.81 5.73 3.11
N LEU A 267 12.09 4.74 2.59
CA LEU A 267 11.45 4.83 1.28
C LEU A 267 9.96 4.48 1.34
N ALA A 268 9.22 4.96 0.37
CA ALA A 268 7.89 4.44 0.08
C ALA A 268 7.63 4.35 -1.43
N VAL A 269 6.88 3.32 -1.81
CA VAL A 269 6.21 3.23 -3.11
C VAL A 269 4.81 3.83 -2.96
N THR A 270 4.32 4.54 -3.96
CA THR A 270 3.01 5.17 -3.90
C THR A 270 1.99 4.50 -4.84
N PRO A 271 0.67 4.69 -4.60
CA PRO A 271 -0.37 4.20 -5.51
C PRO A 271 -0.29 4.78 -6.93
N TRP A 272 0.40 5.90 -7.10
CA TRP A 272 0.62 6.57 -8.39
C TRP A 272 1.88 6.11 -9.12
N ARG A 273 2.50 5.01 -8.66
CA ARG A 273 3.71 4.42 -9.25
C ARG A 273 4.89 5.39 -9.23
N SER A 274 5.04 6.09 -8.11
CA SER A 274 6.22 6.88 -7.80
C SER A 274 6.92 6.30 -6.57
N VAL A 275 8.15 6.70 -6.34
CA VAL A 275 8.94 6.38 -5.14
C VAL A 275 9.23 7.66 -4.39
N LEU A 276 9.30 7.56 -3.08
CA LEU A 276 9.67 8.66 -2.19
C LEU A 276 10.88 8.21 -1.35
N LEU A 277 11.86 9.06 -1.26
CA LEU A 277 12.95 9.02 -0.28
C LEU A 277 12.64 10.04 0.80
N PHE A 278 12.77 9.68 2.06
CA PHE A 278 12.40 10.56 3.17
C PHE A 278 13.58 10.92 4.06
N ASP A 279 13.36 11.94 4.87
CA ASP A 279 14.21 12.30 5.99
C ASP A 279 15.65 12.65 5.54
N LEU A 280 15.79 13.24 4.35
CA LEU A 280 17.07 13.60 3.75
C LEU A 280 17.55 14.97 4.23
N ASP A 281 18.84 15.09 4.46
CA ASP A 281 19.49 16.40 4.51
C ASP A 281 19.51 17.01 3.09
N GLU A 282 19.44 18.35 2.98
CA GLU A 282 19.38 19.06 1.70
C GLU A 282 20.51 18.67 0.74
N GLY A 283 21.75 18.56 1.24
CA GLY A 283 22.89 18.13 0.42
C GLY A 283 22.79 16.70 -0.08
N VAL A 284 22.23 15.79 0.72
CA VAL A 284 21.99 14.40 0.31
C VAL A 284 20.88 14.32 -0.75
N ALA A 285 19.82 15.10 -0.58
CA ALA A 285 18.71 15.18 -1.55
C ALA A 285 19.19 15.72 -2.90
N ASP A 286 20.03 16.77 -2.92
CA ASP A 286 20.62 17.33 -4.14
C ASP A 286 21.49 16.30 -4.88
N VAL A 287 22.36 15.60 -4.15
CA VAL A 287 23.19 14.53 -4.74
C VAL A 287 22.32 13.38 -5.27
N ALA A 288 21.34 12.93 -4.51
CA ALA A 288 20.43 11.87 -4.93
C ALA A 288 19.68 12.25 -6.22
N LEU A 289 19.15 13.48 -6.30
CA LEU A 289 18.46 13.98 -7.49
C LEU A 289 19.39 13.97 -8.72
N ARG A 290 20.61 14.50 -8.58
CA ARG A 290 21.58 14.55 -9.69
C ARG A 290 22.02 13.19 -10.19
N VAL A 291 22.06 12.19 -9.30
CA VAL A 291 22.42 10.81 -9.67
C VAL A 291 21.21 10.08 -10.28
N LEU A 292 20.03 10.23 -9.72
CA LEU A 292 18.86 9.44 -10.09
C LEU A 292 18.12 9.96 -11.34
N ALA A 293 18.10 11.29 -11.56
CA ALA A 293 17.44 11.85 -12.74
C ALA A 293 18.04 11.36 -14.07
N PRO A 294 19.37 11.30 -14.29
CA PRO A 294 19.95 10.71 -15.50
C PRO A 294 19.69 9.21 -15.68
N LEU A 295 19.26 8.51 -14.61
CA LEU A 295 18.89 7.09 -14.65
C LEU A 295 17.43 6.86 -15.05
N GLY A 296 16.70 7.94 -15.41
CA GLY A 296 15.35 7.88 -15.96
C GLY A 296 14.23 8.10 -14.95
N LEU A 297 14.53 8.45 -13.70
CA LEU A 297 13.52 8.88 -12.74
C LEU A 297 13.12 10.34 -13.01
N ILE A 298 11.82 10.66 -12.84
CA ILE A 298 11.26 11.98 -13.16
C ILE A 298 10.93 12.70 -11.83
N PHE A 299 11.47 13.90 -11.67
CA PHE A 299 11.36 14.71 -10.44
C PHE A 299 10.59 16.02 -10.64
N ASP A 300 9.97 16.25 -11.80
CA ASP A 300 9.24 17.47 -12.19
C ASP A 300 7.98 17.17 -13.03
#